data_728ebb057e0fb31529d45bfd6fbcf4ff
#
_entry.id   728ebb057e0fb31529d45bfd6fbcf4ff
#
_cell.length_a   1.000
_cell.length_b   1.000
_cell.length_c   1.000
_cell.angle_alpha   90.00
_cell.angle_beta   90.00
_cell.angle_gamma   90.00
#
_symmetry.space_group_name_H-M   'P 1'
#
loop_
_entity.id
_entity.type
_entity.pdbx_description
1 polymer ?
#
loop_
_entity_poly.entity_id
_entity_poly.type
_entity_poly.pdbx_seq_one_letter_code
_entity_poly.pdbx_strand_id
1 'polypeptide(L)'
;MAETNNINTNGAAEATAALRTPRAQKREVSKKNESGLSVRDLILIAVLLAAGAVLKLTVSSFFSFAGMKPNFIIAMYCLAIILVRPKLGQSLVIGLLAGLICQIPMLNATPWVNIPSEMLGALACGLLIHVPMRIAGKVDLNPLVTTFLSTAVSGYTFALIVGVALNGLSLPVALVTYAVMVFGTATVNCILVAILTLPLKKVLKLR
;
A
#
# COMPACT_ATOMS: atom_id res chain seq x y z
N MET A 1 26.21 3.72 85.82
CA MET A 1 27.03 4.31 84.77
C MET A 1 27.25 3.25 83.73
N ALA A 2 26.53 3.35 82.61
CA ALA A 2 26.80 2.62 81.39
C ALA A 2 26.20 3.40 80.23
N GLU A 3 27.05 4.07 79.52
CA GLU A 3 26.73 4.79 78.28
C GLU A 3 26.63 3.76 77.13
N THR A 4 25.50 3.63 76.56
CA THR A 4 25.28 2.81 75.36
C THR A 4 25.48 3.62 74.09
N ASN A 5 26.53 3.27 73.37
CA ASN A 5 26.89 3.77 72.06
C ASN A 5 25.75 3.48 71.01
N ASN A 6 25.15 4.53 70.51
CA ASN A 6 24.16 4.49 69.46
C ASN A 6 24.93 4.52 68.11
N ILE A 7 25.16 3.37 67.51
CA ILE A 7 25.79 3.22 66.21
C ILE A 7 24.76 3.63 65.15
N ASN A 8 25.07 4.70 64.45
CA ASN A 8 24.31 5.27 63.38
C ASN A 8 24.22 4.30 62.16
N THR A 9 23.10 3.57 62.05
CA THR A 9 22.81 2.63 60.94
C THR A 9 22.27 3.29 59.69
N ASN A 10 22.19 4.63 59.64
CA ASN A 10 21.58 5.34 58.50
C ASN A 10 22.54 5.52 57.30
N GLY A 11 23.87 5.39 57.51
CA GLY A 11 24.81 5.54 56.41
C GLY A 11 24.93 4.36 55.44
N ALA A 12 24.54 3.15 55.89
CA ALA A 12 24.62 1.95 55.02
C ALA A 12 23.40 1.82 54.07
N ALA A 13 22.25 2.43 54.42
CA ALA A 13 21.08 2.39 53.59
C ALA A 13 21.16 3.37 52.39
N GLU A 14 21.82 4.51 52.55
CA GLU A 14 22.02 5.49 51.48
C GLU A 14 23.06 5.05 50.46
N ALA A 15 24.11 4.34 50.86
CA ALA A 15 25.12 3.82 49.93
C ALA A 15 24.60 2.73 49.00
N THR A 16 23.57 1.95 49.42
CA THR A 16 22.95 0.90 48.60
C THR A 16 21.90 1.44 47.62
N ALA A 17 21.38 2.65 47.82
CA ALA A 17 20.46 3.32 46.91
C ALA A 17 21.16 3.93 45.67
N ALA A 18 22.47 4.27 45.78
CA ALA A 18 23.25 4.87 44.70
C ALA A 18 23.70 3.88 43.62
N LEU A 19 23.58 2.55 43.84
CA LEU A 19 23.98 1.51 42.86
C LEU A 19 22.81 0.91 42.07
N ARG A 20 21.62 1.53 42.09
CA ARG A 20 20.56 1.16 41.18
C ARG A 20 20.87 1.69 39.79
N THR A 21 21.47 0.85 38.96
CA THR A 21 21.57 1.04 37.50
C THR A 21 20.23 1.55 36.97
N PRO A 22 20.22 2.59 36.11
CA PRO A 22 18.97 3.07 35.54
C PRO A 22 18.33 1.91 34.75
N ARG A 23 17.22 1.41 35.27
CA ARG A 23 16.40 0.42 34.58
C ARG A 23 16.04 1.02 33.25
N ALA A 24 16.59 0.48 32.16
CA ALA A 24 16.30 0.91 30.81
C ALA A 24 14.77 1.05 30.68
N GLN A 25 14.28 2.27 30.59
CA GLN A 25 12.87 2.53 30.34
C GLN A 25 12.58 1.89 29.00
N LYS A 26 11.86 0.77 29.03
CA LYS A 26 11.31 0.12 27.86
C LYS A 26 10.43 1.19 27.20
N ARG A 27 10.95 1.76 26.13
CA ARG A 27 10.27 2.79 25.35
C ARG A 27 8.95 2.14 24.90
N GLU A 28 7.84 2.45 25.58
CA GLU A 28 6.53 2.04 25.11
C GLU A 28 6.35 2.69 23.75
N VAL A 29 6.42 1.87 22.72
CA VAL A 29 6.09 2.27 21.36
C VAL A 29 4.66 2.78 21.43
N SER A 30 4.53 4.08 21.23
CA SER A 30 3.32 4.88 21.28
C SER A 30 2.07 4.08 20.89
N LYS A 31 1.07 4.11 21.78
CA LYS A 31 -0.29 3.65 21.49
C LYS A 31 -0.70 4.16 20.12
N LYS A 32 -1.14 3.23 19.27
CA LYS A 32 -1.73 3.48 17.95
C LYS A 32 -2.69 4.66 18.07
N ASN A 33 -2.34 5.81 17.52
CA ASN A 33 -3.29 6.90 17.34
C ASN A 33 -4.45 6.33 16.51
N GLU A 34 -5.65 6.32 17.05
CA GLU A 34 -6.85 5.69 16.45
C GLU A 34 -7.22 6.25 15.06
N SER A 35 -6.52 7.25 14.58
CA SER A 35 -6.78 7.93 13.31
C SER A 35 -5.68 7.81 12.24
N GLY A 36 -4.51 7.25 12.54
CA GLY A 36 -3.34 7.25 11.63
C GLY A 36 -2.87 5.85 11.23
N LEU A 37 -2.13 5.78 10.12
CA LEU A 37 -1.35 4.62 9.73
C LEU A 37 -0.17 4.45 10.70
N SER A 38 0.12 3.21 11.10
CA SER A 38 1.32 2.94 11.91
C SER A 38 2.58 3.09 11.06
N VAL A 39 3.74 3.30 11.71
CA VAL A 39 5.04 3.33 11.02
C VAL A 39 5.28 2.03 10.22
N ARG A 40 4.84 0.90 10.77
CA ARG A 40 4.92 -0.40 10.09
C ARG A 40 4.10 -0.41 8.79
N ASP A 41 2.88 0.15 8.82
CA ASP A 41 2.02 0.23 7.65
C ASP A 41 2.64 1.14 6.58
N LEU A 42 3.23 2.27 6.99
CA LEU A 42 3.92 3.18 6.07
C LEU A 42 5.13 2.52 5.39
N ILE A 43 5.94 1.77 6.15
CA ILE A 43 7.07 1.01 5.60
C ILE A 43 6.57 -0.04 4.61
N LEU A 44 5.51 -0.78 4.95
CA LEU A 44 4.93 -1.79 4.06
C LEU A 44 4.44 -1.17 2.76
N ILE A 45 3.71 -0.05 2.82
CA ILE A 45 3.24 0.69 1.65
C ILE A 45 4.42 1.12 0.77
N ALA A 46 5.45 1.72 1.37
CA ALA A 46 6.63 2.20 0.64
C ALA A 46 7.37 1.05 -0.06
N VAL A 47 7.59 -0.07 0.62
CA VAL A 47 8.26 -1.26 0.05
C VAL A 47 7.45 -1.85 -1.10
N LEU A 48 6.12 -1.97 -0.95
CA LEU A 48 5.26 -2.49 -2.01
C LEU A 48 5.22 -1.55 -3.23
N LEU A 49 5.12 -0.23 -3.03
CA LEU A 49 5.17 0.74 -4.12
C LEU A 49 6.51 0.69 -4.87
N ALA A 50 7.63 0.57 -4.14
CA ALA A 50 8.95 0.41 -4.73
C ALA A 50 9.05 -0.89 -5.56
N ALA A 51 8.54 -2.01 -5.03
CA ALA A 51 8.46 -3.27 -5.78
C ALA A 51 7.62 -3.13 -7.05
N GLY A 52 6.49 -2.42 -6.98
CA GLY A 52 5.65 -2.10 -8.15
C GLY A 52 6.38 -1.28 -9.20
N ALA A 53 7.17 -0.29 -8.78
CA ALA A 53 7.98 0.52 -9.68
C ALA A 53 9.05 -0.34 -10.39
N VAL A 54 9.74 -1.22 -9.66
CA VAL A 54 10.72 -2.15 -10.24
C VAL A 54 10.05 -3.09 -11.25
N LEU A 55 8.90 -3.69 -10.90
CA LEU A 55 8.15 -4.53 -11.83
C LEU A 55 7.72 -3.77 -13.08
N LYS A 56 7.29 -2.52 -12.93
CA LYS A 56 6.91 -1.67 -14.06
C LYS A 56 8.10 -1.34 -14.95
N LEU A 57 9.28 -1.08 -14.38
CA LEU A 57 10.49 -0.81 -15.16
C LEU A 57 11.01 -2.04 -15.90
N THR A 58 10.96 -3.20 -15.27
CA THR A 58 11.53 -4.45 -15.83
C THR A 58 10.54 -5.17 -16.74
N VAL A 59 9.39 -5.59 -16.20
CA VAL A 59 8.43 -6.46 -16.89
C VAL A 59 7.59 -5.69 -17.90
N SER A 60 7.12 -4.47 -17.56
CA SER A 60 6.25 -3.71 -18.47
C SER A 60 6.97 -3.28 -19.75
N SER A 61 8.29 -3.22 -19.74
CA SER A 61 9.07 -2.82 -20.92
C SER A 61 8.96 -3.83 -22.05
N PHE A 62 8.65 -5.10 -21.75
CA PHE A 62 8.44 -6.15 -22.75
C PHE A 62 7.01 -6.15 -23.32
N PHE A 63 6.08 -5.49 -22.67
CA PHE A 63 4.68 -5.48 -23.05
C PHE A 63 4.19 -4.04 -23.26
N SER A 64 4.21 -3.58 -24.51
CA SER A 64 3.69 -2.25 -24.85
C SER A 64 2.66 -2.39 -25.97
N PHE A 65 1.48 -1.79 -25.79
CA PHE A 65 0.42 -1.79 -26.78
C PHE A 65 -0.25 -0.43 -26.84
N ALA A 66 -0.44 0.10 -28.04
CA ALA A 66 -1.08 1.40 -28.29
C ALA A 66 -0.52 2.54 -27.42
N GLY A 67 0.79 2.56 -27.15
CA GLY A 67 1.44 3.57 -26.31
C GLY A 67 1.27 3.39 -24.80
N MET A 68 0.55 2.36 -24.37
CA MET A 68 0.40 1.99 -22.95
C MET A 68 1.32 0.83 -22.59
N LYS A 69 1.79 0.85 -21.33
CA LYS A 69 2.51 -0.26 -20.70
C LYS A 69 1.69 -0.79 -19.52
N PRO A 70 1.70 -2.13 -19.26
CA PRO A 70 1.05 -2.68 -18.06
C PRO A 70 1.54 -1.98 -16.80
N ASN A 71 0.62 -1.66 -15.90
CA ASN A 71 0.96 -0.93 -14.69
C ASN A 71 0.88 -1.83 -13.44
N PHE A 72 2.02 -2.40 -13.05
CA PHE A 72 2.13 -3.26 -11.87
C PHE A 72 2.16 -2.49 -10.55
N ILE A 73 2.34 -1.16 -10.57
CA ILE A 73 2.22 -0.34 -9.37
C ILE A 73 0.81 -0.45 -8.79
N ILE A 74 -0.21 -0.63 -9.66
CA ILE A 74 -1.60 -0.86 -9.25
C ILE A 74 -1.73 -2.12 -8.40
N ALA A 75 -1.14 -3.23 -8.82
CA ALA A 75 -1.15 -4.47 -8.04
C ALA A 75 -0.57 -4.25 -6.64
N MET A 76 0.53 -3.53 -6.55
CA MET A 76 1.24 -3.31 -5.29
C MET A 76 0.49 -2.35 -4.35
N TYR A 77 -0.10 -1.26 -4.84
CA TYR A 77 -0.91 -0.44 -3.95
C TYR A 77 -2.24 -1.10 -3.57
N CYS A 78 -2.87 -1.86 -4.46
CA CYS A 78 -4.03 -2.66 -4.10
C CYS A 78 -3.68 -3.67 -3.00
N LEU A 79 -2.56 -4.37 -3.12
CA LEU A 79 -2.07 -5.27 -2.09
C LEU A 79 -1.83 -4.56 -0.76
N ALA A 80 -1.19 -3.39 -0.80
CA ALA A 80 -0.98 -2.56 0.40
C ALA A 80 -2.32 -2.16 1.05
N ILE A 81 -3.28 -1.67 0.27
CA ILE A 81 -4.60 -1.26 0.74
C ILE A 81 -5.38 -2.46 1.33
N ILE A 82 -5.32 -3.64 0.69
CA ILE A 82 -5.97 -4.87 1.17
C ILE A 82 -5.39 -5.35 2.50
N LEU A 83 -4.06 -5.25 2.68
CA LEU A 83 -3.37 -5.69 3.89
C LEU A 83 -3.53 -4.71 5.05
N VAL A 84 -3.42 -3.41 4.77
CA VAL A 84 -3.43 -2.33 5.80
C VAL A 84 -4.84 -1.90 6.16
N ARG A 85 -5.78 -1.97 5.21
CA ARG A 85 -7.16 -1.47 5.31
C ARG A 85 -7.23 0.00 5.79
N PRO A 86 -6.60 0.93 5.05
CA PRO A 86 -6.58 2.34 5.40
C PRO A 86 -7.96 2.98 5.23
N LYS A 87 -8.14 4.19 5.78
CA LYS A 87 -9.31 5.03 5.51
C LYS A 87 -9.30 5.49 4.05
N LEU A 88 -10.45 5.86 3.49
CA LEU A 88 -10.57 6.30 2.08
C LEU A 88 -9.62 7.44 1.71
N GLY A 89 -9.49 8.45 2.58
CA GLY A 89 -8.54 9.55 2.35
C GLY A 89 -7.08 9.07 2.31
N GLN A 90 -6.73 8.06 3.11
CA GLN A 90 -5.39 7.46 3.09
C GLN A 90 -5.17 6.63 1.83
N SER A 91 -6.20 5.91 1.35
CA SER A 91 -6.14 5.22 0.05
C SER A 91 -5.88 6.20 -1.09
N LEU A 92 -6.53 7.36 -1.07
CA LEU A 92 -6.31 8.42 -2.06
C LEU A 92 -4.86 8.93 -2.03
N VAL A 93 -4.28 9.11 -0.83
CA VAL A 93 -2.87 9.51 -0.66
C VAL A 93 -1.94 8.41 -1.20
N ILE A 94 -2.24 7.13 -0.98
CA ILE A 94 -1.46 6.02 -1.54
C ILE A 94 -1.51 6.07 -3.07
N GLY A 95 -2.68 6.33 -3.67
CA GLY A 95 -2.82 6.52 -5.11
C GLY A 95 -2.04 7.73 -5.64
N LEU A 96 -2.04 8.85 -4.90
CA LEU A 96 -1.23 10.02 -5.23
C LEU A 96 0.26 9.67 -5.24
N LEU A 97 0.76 8.97 -4.21
CA LEU A 97 2.16 8.52 -4.15
C LEU A 97 2.50 7.60 -5.32
N ALA A 98 1.61 6.68 -5.67
CA ALA A 98 1.77 5.80 -6.84
C ALA A 98 1.84 6.63 -8.15
N GLY A 99 0.97 7.62 -8.31
CA GLY A 99 0.98 8.54 -9.43
C GLY A 99 2.24 9.39 -9.52
N LEU A 100 2.78 9.83 -8.37
CA LEU A 100 4.05 10.55 -8.29
C LEU A 100 5.25 9.66 -8.67
N ILE A 101 5.27 8.40 -8.24
CA ILE A 101 6.29 7.43 -8.67
C ILE A 101 6.25 7.26 -10.19
N CYS A 102 5.08 7.27 -10.80
CA CYS A 102 4.94 7.19 -12.26
C CYS A 102 5.50 8.40 -13.03
N GLN A 103 5.89 9.50 -12.34
CA GLN A 103 6.58 10.64 -12.97
C GLN A 103 8.04 10.34 -13.29
N ILE A 104 8.61 9.27 -12.74
CA ILE A 104 9.99 8.86 -13.07
C ILE A 104 10.08 8.61 -14.58
N PRO A 105 11.06 9.23 -15.26
CA PRO A 105 11.29 9.01 -16.69
C PRO A 105 11.38 7.52 -17.02
N MET A 106 10.95 7.12 -18.22
CA MET A 106 10.90 5.73 -18.70
C MET A 106 9.72 4.87 -18.18
N LEU A 107 9.02 5.26 -17.10
CA LEU A 107 7.85 4.50 -16.64
C LEU A 107 6.63 4.69 -17.54
N ASN A 108 6.45 5.87 -18.14
CA ASN A 108 5.31 6.17 -18.99
C ASN A 108 5.62 7.28 -20.02
N ALA A 109 4.94 7.25 -21.18
CA ALA A 109 5.03 8.29 -22.19
C ALA A 109 4.29 9.58 -21.80
N THR A 110 3.21 9.47 -21.02
CA THR A 110 2.41 10.60 -20.49
C THR A 110 2.32 10.49 -18.96
N PRO A 111 3.42 10.82 -18.24
CA PRO A 111 3.51 10.54 -16.81
C PRO A 111 2.43 11.21 -15.98
N TRP A 112 2.09 12.47 -16.25
CA TRP A 112 1.13 13.27 -15.49
C TRP A 112 -0.29 12.67 -15.45
N VAL A 113 -0.69 11.92 -16.48
CA VAL A 113 -2.00 11.25 -16.54
C VAL A 113 -2.13 10.15 -15.48
N ASN A 114 -0.99 9.61 -15.00
CA ASN A 114 -1.02 8.63 -13.92
C ASN A 114 -1.49 9.21 -12.58
N ILE A 115 -1.32 10.51 -12.33
CA ILE A 115 -1.76 11.10 -11.06
C ILE A 115 -3.27 10.89 -10.86
N PRO A 116 -4.16 11.41 -11.72
CA PRO A 116 -5.60 11.20 -11.55
C PRO A 116 -5.99 9.72 -11.70
N SER A 117 -5.36 8.96 -12.60
CA SER A 117 -5.73 7.56 -12.80
C SER A 117 -5.40 6.68 -11.61
N GLU A 118 -4.22 6.84 -10.99
CA GLU A 118 -3.84 6.07 -9.81
C GLU A 118 -4.64 6.49 -8.56
N MET A 119 -4.96 7.77 -8.43
CA MET A 119 -5.83 8.25 -7.35
C MET A 119 -7.22 7.63 -7.43
N LEU A 120 -7.84 7.59 -8.61
CA LEU A 120 -9.15 6.97 -8.80
C LEU A 120 -9.10 5.45 -8.63
N GLY A 121 -8.06 4.79 -9.13
CA GLY A 121 -7.83 3.37 -8.91
C GLY A 121 -7.69 3.01 -7.42
N ALA A 122 -6.88 3.76 -6.68
CA ALA A 122 -6.69 3.53 -5.25
C ALA A 122 -7.95 3.85 -4.43
N LEU A 123 -8.72 4.87 -4.84
CA LEU A 123 -10.01 5.19 -4.23
C LEU A 123 -11.01 4.04 -4.45
N ALA A 124 -11.10 3.52 -5.67
CA ALA A 124 -11.94 2.35 -5.99
C ALA A 124 -11.52 1.12 -5.15
N CYS A 125 -10.22 0.88 -5.01
CA CYS A 125 -9.71 -0.17 -4.13
C CYS A 125 -10.17 0.04 -2.68
N GLY A 126 -9.97 1.24 -2.14
CA GLY A 126 -10.35 1.60 -0.76
C GLY A 126 -11.85 1.47 -0.49
N LEU A 127 -12.70 1.69 -1.48
CA LEU A 127 -14.15 1.45 -1.38
C LEU A 127 -14.47 -0.05 -1.39
N LEU A 128 -13.89 -0.79 -2.33
CA LEU A 128 -14.23 -2.20 -2.57
C LEU A 128 -13.73 -3.15 -1.48
N ILE A 129 -12.65 -2.83 -0.75
CA ILE A 129 -12.16 -3.66 0.36
C ILE A 129 -13.17 -3.82 1.51
N HIS A 130 -14.15 -2.91 1.60
CA HIS A 130 -15.19 -2.96 2.63
C HIS A 130 -16.38 -3.84 2.23
N VAL A 131 -16.47 -4.24 0.96
CA VAL A 131 -17.53 -5.12 0.47
C VAL A 131 -17.18 -6.57 0.79
N PRO A 132 -18.01 -7.31 1.55
CA PRO A 132 -17.76 -8.71 1.84
C PRO A 132 -17.99 -9.57 0.58
N MET A 133 -16.91 -10.12 0.01
CA MET A 133 -16.95 -10.96 -1.19
C MET A 133 -16.44 -12.37 -0.87
N ARG A 134 -17.27 -13.18 -0.19
CA ARG A 134 -16.94 -14.56 0.16
C ARG A 134 -17.87 -15.54 -0.56
N ILE A 135 -17.30 -16.53 -1.25
CA ILE A 135 -18.05 -17.64 -1.84
C ILE A 135 -18.02 -18.81 -0.87
N ALA A 136 -19.22 -19.37 -0.58
CA ALA A 136 -19.41 -20.53 0.30
C ALA A 136 -18.74 -20.40 1.69
N GLY A 137 -18.51 -19.17 2.17
CA GLY A 137 -17.86 -18.90 3.47
C GLY A 137 -16.37 -19.26 3.58
N LYS A 138 -15.78 -19.87 2.53
CA LYS A 138 -14.42 -20.44 2.57
C LYS A 138 -13.39 -19.64 1.77
N VAL A 139 -13.77 -19.09 0.63
CA VAL A 139 -12.86 -18.41 -0.29
C VAL A 139 -13.14 -16.91 -0.28
N ASP A 140 -12.13 -16.11 0.09
CA ASP A 140 -12.19 -14.66 0.04
C ASP A 140 -11.79 -14.18 -1.36
N LEU A 141 -12.77 -13.79 -2.16
CA LEU A 141 -12.56 -13.25 -3.50
C LEU A 141 -12.27 -11.74 -3.49
N ASN A 142 -12.37 -11.09 -2.33
CA ASN A 142 -12.19 -9.65 -2.24
C ASN A 142 -10.86 -9.18 -2.84
N PRO A 143 -9.68 -9.80 -2.57
CA PRO A 143 -8.43 -9.36 -3.17
C PRO A 143 -8.43 -9.40 -4.69
N LEU A 144 -9.03 -10.44 -5.27
CA LEU A 144 -9.08 -10.66 -6.71
C LEU A 144 -10.00 -9.64 -7.39
N VAL A 145 -11.26 -9.56 -6.94
CA VAL A 145 -12.28 -8.67 -7.53
C VAL A 145 -11.90 -7.19 -7.32
N THR A 146 -11.46 -6.85 -6.12
CA THR A 146 -11.06 -5.47 -5.79
C THR A 146 -9.90 -5.02 -6.67
N THR A 147 -8.87 -5.85 -6.84
CA THR A 147 -7.71 -5.50 -7.67
C THR A 147 -8.09 -5.41 -9.14
N PHE A 148 -8.91 -6.34 -9.63
CA PHE A 148 -9.36 -6.31 -11.02
C PHE A 148 -10.13 -5.02 -11.34
N LEU A 149 -11.15 -4.70 -10.55
CA LEU A 149 -11.96 -3.49 -10.75
C LEU A 149 -11.14 -2.20 -10.54
N SER A 150 -10.29 -2.17 -9.53
CA SER A 150 -9.39 -1.04 -9.29
C SER A 150 -8.44 -0.79 -10.47
N THR A 151 -7.86 -1.87 -11.03
CA THR A 151 -7.01 -1.78 -12.21
C THR A 151 -7.81 -1.34 -13.44
N ALA A 152 -9.03 -1.82 -13.62
CA ALA A 152 -9.90 -1.40 -14.72
C ALA A 152 -10.25 0.10 -14.61
N VAL A 153 -10.59 0.58 -13.41
CA VAL A 153 -10.88 2.01 -13.17
C VAL A 153 -9.66 2.87 -13.47
N SER A 154 -8.49 2.53 -12.92
CA SER A 154 -7.24 3.27 -13.19
C SER A 154 -6.88 3.20 -14.67
N GLY A 155 -6.89 2.02 -15.28
CA GLY A 155 -6.54 1.81 -16.67
C GLY A 155 -7.44 2.56 -17.65
N TYR A 156 -8.76 2.52 -17.46
CA TYR A 156 -9.68 3.28 -18.30
C TYR A 156 -9.60 4.79 -18.06
N THR A 157 -9.38 5.23 -16.83
CA THR A 157 -9.13 6.67 -16.57
C THR A 157 -7.93 7.15 -17.38
N PHE A 158 -6.82 6.40 -17.35
CA PHE A 158 -5.64 6.72 -18.13
C PHE A 158 -5.96 6.67 -19.66
N ALA A 159 -6.58 5.60 -20.13
CA ALA A 159 -6.91 5.38 -21.53
C ALA A 159 -7.83 6.45 -22.10
N LEU A 160 -8.82 6.89 -21.33
CA LEU A 160 -9.76 7.95 -21.76
C LEU A 160 -9.08 9.31 -21.82
N ILE A 161 -8.24 9.65 -20.85
CA ILE A 161 -7.50 10.92 -20.90
C ILE A 161 -6.55 10.92 -22.12
N VAL A 162 -5.77 9.85 -22.30
CA VAL A 162 -4.84 9.77 -23.44
C VAL A 162 -5.58 9.63 -24.77
N GLY A 163 -6.53 8.71 -24.85
CA GLY A 163 -7.24 8.42 -26.10
C GLY A 163 -8.14 9.54 -26.55
N VAL A 164 -9.02 10.02 -25.68
CA VAL A 164 -10.03 11.03 -26.05
C VAL A 164 -9.45 12.43 -25.96
N ALA A 165 -8.86 12.83 -24.80
CA ALA A 165 -8.45 14.20 -24.58
C ALA A 165 -7.16 14.58 -25.32
N LEU A 166 -6.19 13.65 -25.44
CA LEU A 166 -4.91 13.95 -26.10
C LEU A 166 -4.87 13.53 -27.56
N ASN A 167 -5.45 12.38 -27.92
CA ASN A 167 -5.39 11.83 -29.28
C ASN A 167 -6.66 12.08 -30.09
N GLY A 168 -7.70 12.71 -29.51
CA GLY A 168 -8.93 13.07 -30.21
C GLY A 168 -9.78 11.88 -30.66
N LEU A 169 -9.58 10.69 -30.09
CA LEU A 169 -10.41 9.53 -30.42
C LEU A 169 -11.84 9.72 -29.90
N SER A 170 -12.81 9.17 -30.61
CA SER A 170 -14.17 9.10 -30.06
C SER A 170 -14.21 8.14 -28.86
N LEU A 171 -15.12 8.38 -27.91
CA LEU A 171 -15.25 7.58 -26.70
C LEU A 171 -15.38 6.07 -26.99
N PRO A 172 -16.25 5.60 -27.91
CA PRO A 172 -16.37 4.17 -28.21
C PRO A 172 -15.07 3.57 -28.76
N VAL A 173 -14.38 4.32 -29.64
CA VAL A 173 -13.11 3.87 -30.22
C VAL A 173 -12.02 3.76 -29.13
N ALA A 174 -11.93 4.75 -28.25
CA ALA A 174 -10.96 4.68 -27.13
C ALA A 174 -11.23 3.49 -26.22
N LEU A 175 -12.49 3.24 -25.83
CA LEU A 175 -12.87 2.11 -24.99
C LEU A 175 -12.46 0.76 -25.60
N VAL A 176 -12.71 0.57 -26.89
CA VAL A 176 -12.38 -0.70 -27.58
C VAL A 176 -10.89 -0.84 -27.79
N THR A 177 -10.20 0.23 -28.25
CA THR A 177 -8.77 0.22 -28.52
C THR A 177 -7.95 -0.18 -27.30
N TYR A 178 -8.29 0.37 -26.14
CA TYR A 178 -7.53 0.11 -24.92
C TYR A 178 -8.04 -1.08 -24.09
N ALA A 179 -9.16 -1.71 -24.46
CA ALA A 179 -9.78 -2.80 -23.71
C ALA A 179 -8.81 -3.95 -23.45
N VAL A 180 -8.09 -4.42 -24.48
CA VAL A 180 -7.14 -5.54 -24.37
C VAL A 180 -6.06 -5.23 -23.33
N MET A 181 -5.49 -4.02 -23.36
CA MET A 181 -4.44 -3.62 -22.43
C MET A 181 -5.00 -3.46 -20.99
N VAL A 182 -6.16 -2.83 -20.84
CA VAL A 182 -6.79 -2.61 -19.53
C VAL A 182 -7.18 -3.93 -18.87
N PHE A 183 -7.93 -4.77 -19.56
CA PHE A 183 -8.37 -6.06 -19.00
C PHE A 183 -7.24 -7.06 -18.87
N GLY A 184 -6.28 -7.07 -19.80
CA GLY A 184 -5.08 -7.90 -19.71
C GLY A 184 -4.26 -7.53 -18.47
N THR A 185 -4.01 -6.23 -18.25
CA THR A 185 -3.31 -5.74 -17.06
C THR A 185 -4.12 -6.03 -15.78
N ALA A 186 -5.44 -5.84 -15.79
CA ALA A 186 -6.30 -6.14 -14.66
C ALA A 186 -6.26 -7.63 -14.27
N THR A 187 -6.26 -8.52 -15.26
CA THR A 187 -6.17 -9.96 -15.03
C THR A 187 -4.82 -10.35 -14.41
N VAL A 188 -3.71 -9.84 -14.95
CA VAL A 188 -2.40 -10.13 -14.40
C VAL A 188 -2.24 -9.57 -12.98
N ASN A 189 -2.68 -8.33 -12.76
CA ASN A 189 -2.60 -7.68 -11.44
C ASN A 189 -3.43 -8.42 -10.39
N CYS A 190 -4.65 -8.84 -10.71
CA CYS A 190 -5.50 -9.54 -9.74
C CYS A 190 -4.95 -10.92 -9.37
N ILE A 191 -4.38 -11.66 -10.33
CA ILE A 191 -3.70 -12.94 -10.08
C ILE A 191 -2.48 -12.71 -9.18
N LEU A 192 -1.65 -11.73 -9.49
CA LEU A 192 -0.47 -11.39 -8.70
C LEU A 192 -0.83 -11.06 -7.26
N VAL A 193 -1.84 -10.21 -7.04
CA VAL A 193 -2.32 -9.86 -5.70
C VAL A 193 -2.93 -11.05 -4.97
N ALA A 194 -3.70 -11.90 -5.65
CA ALA A 194 -4.28 -13.10 -5.05
C ALA A 194 -3.18 -14.05 -4.53
N ILE A 195 -2.13 -14.27 -5.33
CA ILE A 195 -0.99 -15.12 -4.95
C ILE A 195 -0.22 -14.51 -3.78
N LEU A 196 0.03 -13.20 -3.77
CA LEU A 196 0.85 -12.53 -2.75
C LEU A 196 0.09 -12.29 -1.43
N THR A 197 -1.23 -12.17 -1.46
CA THR A 197 -2.03 -11.83 -0.26
C THR A 197 -1.88 -12.88 0.85
N LEU A 198 -1.92 -14.16 0.53
CA LEU A 198 -1.87 -15.25 1.52
C LEU A 198 -0.50 -15.32 2.24
N PRO A 199 0.64 -15.38 1.53
CA PRO A 199 1.95 -15.43 2.20
C PRO A 199 2.23 -14.15 3.00
N LEU A 200 1.88 -12.98 2.48
CA LEU A 200 2.09 -11.72 3.18
C LEU A 200 1.22 -11.60 4.45
N LYS A 201 -0.04 -12.03 4.42
CA LYS A 201 -0.86 -12.11 5.64
C LYS A 201 -0.22 -12.98 6.70
N LYS A 202 0.35 -14.15 6.32
CA LYS A 202 1.04 -15.04 7.25
C LYS A 202 2.29 -14.40 7.86
N VAL A 203 3.15 -13.80 7.04
CA VAL A 203 4.39 -13.15 7.50
C VAL A 203 4.09 -11.95 8.40
N LEU A 204 3.11 -11.16 8.04
CA LEU A 204 2.70 -9.98 8.79
C LEU A 204 1.82 -10.30 10.02
N LYS A 205 1.46 -11.58 10.22
CA LYS A 205 0.55 -12.05 11.28
C LYS A 205 -0.79 -11.31 11.28
N LEU A 206 -1.30 -10.97 10.09
CA LEU A 206 -2.61 -10.36 9.91
C LEU A 206 -3.68 -11.46 9.86
N ARG A 207 -4.80 -11.23 10.54
CA ARG A 207 -5.97 -12.13 10.51
C ARG A 207 -6.86 -11.89 9.31
#